data_8a0fc7a96c8e94b11369f58e025fa3b1
#
_entry.id   8a0fc7a96c8e94b11369f58e025fa3b1
#
_cell.length_a   1.000
_cell.length_b   1.000
_cell.length_c   1.000
_cell.angle_alpha   90.00
_cell.angle_beta   90.00
_cell.angle_gamma   90.00
#
_symmetry.space_group_name_H-M   'P 1'
#
loop_
_entity.id
_entity.type
_entity.pdbx_description
1 polymer ?
#
loop_
_entity_poly.entity_id
_entity_poly.type
_entity_poly.pdbx_seq_one_letter_code
_entity_poly.pdbx_strand_id
1 'polypeptide(L)'
;GALIGFLWYNAYPAQVFMGDTGSLTIGGIIAVVAIIIHKELMLPILCFVFLIESISVILQTQYAKMGNKRGEKWRVFKRAPIHDAFRIKPGQLPADFKILINWPQGCWLESKITTRFWIVTIMLAALAIVTLKIR
;
A
#
# COMPACT_ATOMS: atom_id res chain seq x y z
N GLY A 1 -9.50 -16.32 12.66
CA GLY A 1 -9.93 -15.74 13.94
C GLY A 1 -8.95 -14.70 14.47
N ALA A 2 -7.66 -15.01 14.56
CA ALA A 2 -6.63 -14.10 15.14
C ALA A 2 -6.57 -12.74 14.44
N LEU A 3 -6.65 -12.69 13.11
CA LEU A 3 -6.64 -11.42 12.37
C LEU A 3 -7.90 -10.58 12.60
N ILE A 4 -9.05 -11.22 12.82
CA ILE A 4 -10.30 -10.53 13.16
C ILE A 4 -10.18 -9.90 14.57
N GLY A 5 -9.64 -10.67 15.53
CA GLY A 5 -9.38 -10.17 16.87
C GLY A 5 -8.36 -9.01 16.88
N PHE A 6 -7.29 -9.13 16.09
CA PHE A 6 -6.34 -8.04 15.91
C PHE A 6 -7.01 -6.78 15.33
N LEU A 7 -7.87 -6.95 14.31
CA LEU A 7 -8.57 -5.85 13.65
C LEU A 7 -9.47 -5.08 14.63
N TRP A 8 -10.07 -5.76 15.60
CA TRP A 8 -10.89 -5.13 16.64
C TRP A 8 -10.12 -4.06 17.41
N TYR A 9 -8.85 -4.32 17.76
CA TYR A 9 -8.01 -3.37 18.47
C TYR A 9 -7.24 -2.40 17.56
N ASN A 10 -7.06 -2.76 16.30
CA ASN A 10 -6.35 -1.92 15.31
C ASN A 10 -7.29 -1.02 14.50
N ALA A 11 -8.61 -1.16 14.63
CA ALA A 11 -9.56 -0.24 14.03
C ALA A 11 -9.35 1.18 14.59
N TYR A 12 -9.65 2.19 13.75
CA TYR A 12 -9.45 3.58 14.16
C TYR A 12 -10.33 3.99 15.35
N PRO A 13 -9.78 4.61 16.40
CA PRO A 13 -8.36 4.90 16.64
C PRO A 13 -7.58 3.66 17.09
N ALA A 14 -6.46 3.37 16.41
CA ALA A 14 -5.70 2.15 16.65
C ALA A 14 -5.07 2.13 18.04
N GLN A 15 -5.32 1.04 18.78
CA GLN A 15 -4.77 0.82 20.12
C GLN A 15 -3.52 -0.06 20.11
N VAL A 16 -3.41 -0.94 19.09
CA VAL A 16 -2.31 -1.90 18.91
C VAL A 16 -1.81 -1.83 17.49
N PHE A 17 -0.50 -1.88 17.30
CA PHE A 17 0.13 -1.92 15.98
C PHE A 17 0.81 -3.28 15.76
N MET A 18 0.67 -3.80 14.55
CA MET A 18 1.38 -5.00 14.14
C MET A 18 2.84 -4.64 13.83
N GLY A 19 3.77 -5.29 14.53
CA GLY A 19 5.20 -5.15 14.24
C GLY A 19 5.61 -5.94 12.99
N ASP A 20 6.88 -5.79 12.62
CA ASP A 20 7.46 -6.46 11.45
C ASP A 20 7.37 -7.99 11.54
N THR A 21 7.52 -8.55 12.74
CA THR A 21 7.36 -10.00 12.99
C THR A 21 5.98 -10.49 12.54
N GLY A 22 4.92 -9.78 12.90
CA GLY A 22 3.56 -10.16 12.53
C GLY A 22 3.29 -9.98 11.03
N SER A 23 3.70 -8.87 10.46
CA SER A 23 3.48 -8.57 9.03
C SER A 23 4.24 -9.53 8.11
N LEU A 24 5.50 -9.84 8.41
CA LEU A 24 6.31 -10.80 7.66
C LEU A 24 5.76 -12.23 7.79
N THR A 25 5.31 -12.62 8.98
CA THR A 25 4.68 -13.94 9.20
C THR A 25 3.42 -14.10 8.35
N ILE A 26 2.54 -13.09 8.31
CA ILE A 26 1.33 -13.13 7.49
C ILE A 26 1.69 -13.22 6.01
N GLY A 27 2.65 -12.43 5.54
CA GLY A 27 3.13 -12.48 4.16
C GLY A 27 3.67 -13.87 3.79
N GLY A 28 4.47 -14.47 4.67
CA GLY A 28 5.00 -15.83 4.49
C GLY A 28 3.89 -16.88 4.42
N ILE A 29 2.89 -16.82 5.31
CA ILE A 29 1.75 -17.75 5.29
C ILE A 29 0.97 -17.63 3.98
N ILE A 30 0.68 -16.41 3.52
CA ILE A 30 -0.03 -16.18 2.26
C ILE A 30 0.74 -16.78 1.08
N ALA A 31 2.06 -16.58 1.03
CA ALA A 31 2.91 -17.11 -0.04
C ALA A 31 2.93 -18.65 -0.04
N VAL A 32 3.12 -19.27 1.13
CA VAL A 32 3.13 -20.75 1.26
C VAL A 32 1.78 -21.35 0.85
N VAL A 33 0.67 -20.76 1.31
CA VAL A 33 -0.67 -21.24 0.94
C VAL A 33 -0.89 -21.15 -0.57
N ALA A 34 -0.47 -20.05 -1.21
CA ALA A 34 -0.63 -19.88 -2.65
C ALA A 34 0.16 -20.94 -3.46
N ILE A 35 1.38 -21.28 -3.00
CA ILE A 35 2.20 -22.33 -3.61
C ILE A 35 1.55 -23.71 -3.44
N ILE A 36 1.06 -24.04 -2.24
CA ILE A 36 0.40 -25.33 -1.97
C ILE A 36 -0.84 -25.53 -2.85
N ILE A 37 -1.58 -24.45 -3.08
CA ILE A 37 -2.82 -24.51 -3.89
C ILE A 37 -2.52 -24.39 -5.40
N HIS A 38 -1.25 -24.15 -5.79
CA HIS A 38 -0.84 -23.89 -7.18
C HIS A 38 -1.60 -22.72 -7.83
N LYS A 39 -1.81 -21.64 -7.09
CA LYS A 39 -2.55 -20.43 -7.54
C LYS A 39 -1.74 -19.15 -7.35
N GLU A 40 -0.44 -19.22 -7.58
CA GLU A 40 0.50 -18.11 -7.39
C GLU A 40 0.11 -16.87 -8.22
N LEU A 41 -0.47 -17.08 -9.41
CA LEU A 41 -0.94 -16.00 -10.29
C LEU A 41 -2.12 -15.20 -9.71
N MET A 42 -2.78 -15.71 -8.66
CA MET A 42 -3.82 -14.99 -7.95
C MET A 42 -3.26 -13.97 -6.94
N LEU A 43 -2.02 -14.17 -6.46
CA LEU A 43 -1.40 -13.28 -5.49
C LEU A 43 -1.34 -11.81 -5.95
N PRO A 44 -0.91 -11.49 -7.18
CA PRO A 44 -0.91 -10.12 -7.67
C PRO A 44 -2.30 -9.46 -7.64
N ILE A 45 -3.37 -10.22 -7.84
CA ILE A 45 -4.73 -9.71 -7.80
C ILE A 45 -5.18 -9.48 -6.37
N LEU A 46 -5.01 -10.47 -5.49
CA LEU A 46 -5.42 -10.39 -4.09
C LEU A 46 -4.61 -9.35 -3.31
N CYS A 47 -3.29 -9.29 -3.56
CA CYS A 47 -2.36 -8.39 -2.89
C CYS A 47 -2.08 -7.10 -3.69
N PHE A 48 -2.95 -6.74 -4.64
CA PHE A 48 -2.74 -5.63 -5.57
C PHE A 48 -2.45 -4.30 -4.88
N VAL A 49 -3.15 -4.00 -3.78
CA VAL A 49 -2.93 -2.79 -3.00
C VAL A 49 -1.50 -2.76 -2.44
N PHE A 50 -1.04 -3.86 -1.83
CA PHE A 50 0.32 -3.95 -1.30
C PHE A 50 1.38 -3.90 -2.41
N LEU A 51 1.07 -4.48 -3.57
CA LEU A 51 1.95 -4.44 -4.74
C LEU A 51 2.14 -3.00 -5.24
N ILE A 52 1.06 -2.24 -5.39
CA ILE A 52 1.13 -0.81 -5.78
C ILE A 52 1.91 0.00 -4.74
N GLU A 53 1.66 -0.21 -3.45
CA GLU A 53 2.41 0.48 -2.38
C GLU A 53 3.91 0.18 -2.48
N SER A 54 4.28 -1.07 -2.66
CA SER A 54 5.69 -1.48 -2.81
C SER A 54 6.33 -0.87 -4.06
N ILE A 55 5.65 -0.92 -5.21
CA ILE A 55 6.12 -0.31 -6.47
C ILE A 55 6.31 1.20 -6.28
N SER A 56 5.39 1.87 -5.60
CA SER A 56 5.50 3.32 -5.36
C SER A 56 6.76 3.70 -4.59
N VAL A 57 7.15 2.88 -3.59
CA VAL A 57 8.38 3.08 -2.83
C VAL A 57 9.62 2.86 -3.70
N ILE A 58 9.63 1.80 -4.51
CA ILE A 58 10.73 1.51 -5.42
C ILE A 58 10.91 2.65 -6.43
N LEU A 59 9.85 3.08 -7.08
CA LEU A 59 9.88 4.19 -8.04
C LEU A 59 10.37 5.49 -7.39
N GLN A 60 9.85 5.82 -6.21
CA GLN A 60 10.26 7.00 -5.46
C GLN A 60 11.75 6.97 -5.13
N THR A 61 12.25 5.82 -4.66
CA THR A 61 13.65 5.66 -4.25
C THR A 61 14.59 5.74 -5.45
N GLN A 62 14.25 5.11 -6.58
CA GLN A 62 15.05 5.16 -7.80
C GLN A 62 15.10 6.57 -8.37
N TYR A 63 13.96 7.24 -8.43
CA TYR A 63 13.86 8.61 -8.95
C TYR A 63 14.62 9.62 -8.07
N ALA A 64 14.51 9.48 -6.75
CA ALA A 64 15.27 10.29 -5.81
C ALA A 64 16.79 10.08 -5.94
N LYS A 65 17.23 8.83 -6.15
CA LYS A 65 18.67 8.54 -6.40
C LYS A 65 19.18 9.20 -7.69
N MET A 66 18.36 9.22 -8.75
CA MET A 66 18.72 9.91 -10.00
C MET A 66 18.81 11.43 -9.80
N GLY A 67 17.88 12.02 -9.06
CA GLY A 67 17.91 13.45 -8.72
C GLY A 67 19.15 13.83 -7.92
N ASN A 68 19.46 13.07 -6.88
CA ASN A 68 20.63 13.31 -6.03
C ASN A 68 21.95 13.28 -6.81
N LYS A 69 22.08 12.43 -7.83
CA LYS A 69 23.26 12.41 -8.71
C LYS A 69 23.43 13.69 -9.53
N ARG A 70 22.34 14.46 -9.73
CA ARG A 70 22.32 15.73 -10.45
C ARG A 70 22.30 16.95 -9.53
N GLY A 71 22.37 16.74 -8.21
CA GLY A 71 22.29 17.81 -7.22
C GLY A 71 20.88 18.37 -7.02
N GLU A 72 19.85 17.72 -7.54
CA GLU A 72 18.46 18.13 -7.42
C GLU A 72 17.64 17.13 -6.58
N LYS A 73 16.65 17.64 -5.85
CA LYS A 73 15.76 16.82 -5.02
C LYS A 73 14.52 16.43 -5.82
N TRP A 74 14.57 15.26 -6.47
CA TRP A 74 13.48 14.76 -7.28
C TRP A 74 12.58 13.82 -6.49
N ARG A 75 11.26 13.91 -6.73
CA ARG A 75 10.25 13.01 -6.17
C ARG A 75 9.22 12.65 -7.23
N VAL A 76 8.79 11.39 -7.28
CA VAL A 76 7.67 10.96 -8.13
C VAL A 76 6.35 11.39 -7.50
N PHE A 77 6.14 11.03 -6.25
CA PHE A 77 4.95 11.39 -5.46
C PHE A 77 5.33 12.38 -4.36
N LYS A 78 4.34 13.06 -3.80
CA LYS A 78 4.52 13.93 -2.62
C LYS A 78 5.21 13.19 -1.47
N ARG A 79 4.82 11.94 -1.27
CA ARG A 79 5.40 11.02 -0.29
C ARG A 79 5.19 9.58 -0.77
N ALA A 80 6.05 8.67 -0.38
CA ALA A 80 5.89 7.23 -0.57
C ALA A 80 5.91 6.57 0.81
N PRO A 81 5.11 5.53 1.02
CA PRO A 81 4.15 4.89 0.10
C PRO A 81 2.96 5.78 -0.31
N ILE A 82 2.14 5.33 -1.29
CA ILE A 82 1.05 6.15 -1.85
C ILE A 82 0.02 6.56 -0.77
N HIS A 83 -0.32 5.68 0.17
CA HIS A 83 -1.27 6.03 1.24
C HIS A 83 -0.79 7.24 2.07
N ASP A 84 0.51 7.40 2.26
CA ASP A 84 1.10 8.53 2.99
C ASP A 84 1.00 9.85 2.19
N ALA A 85 0.95 9.76 0.85
CA ALA A 85 0.73 10.93 0.01
C ALA A 85 -0.66 11.56 0.21
N PHE A 86 -1.67 10.76 0.58
CA PHE A 86 -3.01 11.24 0.91
C PHE A 86 -3.10 11.98 2.25
N ARG A 87 -2.11 11.79 3.14
CA ARG A 87 -2.10 12.39 4.50
C ARG A 87 -1.42 13.76 4.56
N ILE A 88 -0.75 14.18 3.49
CA ILE A 88 0.01 15.44 3.48
C ILE A 88 -0.94 16.62 3.36
N LYS A 89 -0.83 17.56 4.31
CA LYS A 89 -1.54 18.83 4.27
C LYS A 89 -0.92 19.76 3.22
N PRO A 90 -1.73 20.57 2.54
CA PRO A 90 -1.22 21.63 1.66
C PRO A 90 -0.21 22.52 2.43
N GLY A 91 0.95 22.76 1.84
CA GLY A 91 1.99 23.60 2.46
C GLY A 91 3.02 22.88 3.35
N GLN A 92 2.87 21.59 3.62
CA GLN A 92 3.86 20.84 4.41
C GLN A 92 5.07 20.36 3.60
N LEU A 93 5.02 20.47 2.27
CA LEU A 93 6.13 20.08 1.42
C LEU A 93 7.09 21.26 1.24
N PRO A 94 8.39 21.07 1.45
CA PRO A 94 9.38 22.09 1.11
C PRO A 94 9.33 22.40 -0.38
N ALA A 95 9.46 23.68 -0.73
CA ALA A 95 9.41 24.16 -2.12
C ALA A 95 10.55 23.61 -3.01
N ASP A 96 11.62 23.08 -2.41
CA ASP A 96 12.83 22.62 -3.09
C ASP A 96 12.68 21.30 -3.86
N PHE A 97 11.53 20.62 -3.77
CA PHE A 97 11.32 19.32 -4.42
C PHE A 97 10.65 19.46 -5.78
N LYS A 98 11.28 18.93 -6.82
CA LYS A 98 10.62 18.69 -8.11
C LYS A 98 9.75 17.44 -8.03
N ILE A 99 8.43 17.62 -7.94
CA ILE A 99 7.45 16.54 -7.84
C ILE A 99 6.90 16.28 -9.23
N LEU A 100 6.96 15.01 -9.70
CA LEU A 100 6.46 14.61 -11.00
C LEU A 100 4.93 14.51 -11.01
N ILE A 101 4.36 13.87 -9.97
CA ILE A 101 2.92 13.63 -9.83
C ILE A 101 2.42 14.35 -8.58
N ASN A 102 1.78 15.52 -8.79
CA ASN A 102 1.21 16.32 -7.71
C ASN A 102 -0.23 15.86 -7.36
N TRP A 103 -0.38 14.57 -7.08
CA TRP A 103 -1.64 13.94 -6.70
C TRP A 103 -1.45 13.14 -5.40
N PRO A 104 -2.44 13.12 -4.51
CA PRO A 104 -3.71 13.84 -4.48
C PRO A 104 -3.56 15.32 -4.04
N GLN A 105 -4.52 16.16 -4.42
CA GLN A 105 -4.48 17.60 -4.10
C GLN A 105 -4.99 17.94 -2.68
N GLY A 106 -5.61 16.99 -1.98
CA GLY A 106 -6.20 17.20 -0.66
C GLY A 106 -5.63 16.28 0.41
N CYS A 107 -5.78 16.67 1.67
CA CYS A 107 -5.48 15.83 2.83
C CYS A 107 -6.74 15.01 3.19
N TRP A 108 -6.58 13.69 3.26
CA TRP A 108 -7.65 12.78 3.66
C TRP A 108 -7.43 12.26 5.08
N LEU A 109 -8.53 12.05 5.79
CA LEU A 109 -8.51 11.38 7.09
C LEU A 109 -8.06 9.91 6.92
N GLU A 110 -7.32 9.40 7.88
CA GLU A 110 -6.79 8.02 7.86
C GLU A 110 -7.91 6.98 7.70
N SER A 111 -9.01 7.15 8.41
CA SER A 111 -10.18 6.28 8.29
C SER A 111 -10.73 6.22 6.87
N LYS A 112 -10.75 7.35 6.16
CA LYS A 112 -11.23 7.42 4.77
C LYS A 112 -10.30 6.69 3.81
N ILE A 113 -8.98 6.77 4.02
CA ILE A 113 -7.99 6.05 3.21
C ILE A 113 -8.15 4.54 3.43
N THR A 114 -8.19 4.12 4.68
CA THR A 114 -8.36 2.71 5.07
C THR A 114 -9.64 2.11 4.49
N THR A 115 -10.77 2.79 4.63
CA THR A 115 -12.05 2.31 4.10
C THR A 115 -12.01 2.14 2.58
N ARG A 116 -11.41 3.07 1.86
CA ARG A 116 -11.27 2.97 0.39
C ARG A 116 -10.39 1.82 -0.03
N PHE A 117 -9.27 1.60 0.66
CA PHE A 117 -8.40 0.45 0.40
C PHE A 117 -9.10 -0.88 0.69
N TRP A 118 -9.92 -0.94 1.73
CA TRP A 118 -10.74 -2.12 2.01
C TRP A 118 -11.74 -2.40 0.90
N ILE A 119 -12.45 -1.39 0.42
CA ILE A 119 -13.40 -1.53 -0.69
C ILE A 119 -12.69 -2.10 -1.93
N VAL A 120 -11.53 -1.52 -2.30
CA VAL A 120 -10.74 -2.01 -3.43
C VAL A 120 -10.30 -3.46 -3.22
N THR A 121 -9.80 -3.80 -2.03
CA THR A 121 -9.36 -5.17 -1.72
C THR A 121 -10.51 -6.17 -1.78
N ILE A 122 -11.69 -5.83 -1.27
CA ILE A 122 -12.89 -6.69 -1.32
C ILE A 122 -13.34 -6.88 -2.77
N MET A 123 -13.33 -5.83 -3.60
CA MET A 123 -13.67 -5.95 -5.02
C MET A 123 -12.68 -6.86 -5.77
N LEU A 124 -11.39 -6.73 -5.50
CA LEU A 124 -10.35 -7.57 -6.10
C LEU A 124 -10.46 -9.03 -5.62
N ALA A 125 -10.80 -9.26 -4.36
CA ALA A 125 -11.05 -10.60 -3.83
C ALA A 125 -12.27 -11.25 -4.52
N ALA A 126 -13.36 -10.51 -4.72
CA ALA A 126 -14.51 -10.98 -5.46
C ALA A 126 -14.14 -11.31 -6.91
N LEU A 127 -13.37 -10.46 -7.59
CA LEU A 127 -12.86 -10.72 -8.94
C LEU A 127 -12.01 -11.98 -8.99
N ALA A 128 -11.12 -12.18 -8.01
CA ALA A 128 -10.28 -13.38 -7.91
C ALA A 128 -11.13 -14.66 -7.77
N ILE A 129 -12.20 -14.63 -6.97
CA ILE A 129 -13.12 -15.76 -6.82
C ILE A 129 -13.84 -16.06 -8.14
N VAL A 130 -14.31 -15.04 -8.85
CA VAL A 130 -14.96 -15.20 -10.16
C VAL A 130 -14.00 -15.83 -11.17
N THR A 131 -12.77 -15.36 -11.23
CA THR A 131 -11.75 -15.91 -12.15
C THR A 131 -11.41 -17.36 -11.83
N LEU A 132 -11.44 -17.77 -10.56
CA LEU A 132 -11.27 -19.15 -10.15
C LEU A 132 -12.42 -20.06 -10.60
N LYS A 133 -13.64 -19.53 -10.63
CA LYS A 133 -14.84 -20.31 -11.00
C LYS A 133 -14.97 -20.51 -12.52
N ILE A 134 -14.43 -19.60 -13.33
CA ILE A 134 -14.52 -19.67 -14.79
C ILE A 134 -13.53 -20.71 -15.36
N ARG A 135 -12.55 -21.13 -14.60
CA ARG A 135 -11.54 -22.13 -14.99
C ARG A 135 -11.86 -23.48 -14.36
#